data_c2f5f83f50d56f7d34f8d657cfb44e87
#
_entry.id   c2f5f83f50d56f7d34f8d657cfb44e87
#
_cell.length_a   1.000
_cell.length_b   1.000
_cell.length_c   1.000
_cell.angle_alpha   90.00
_cell.angle_beta   90.00
_cell.angle_gamma   90.00
#
_symmetry.space_group_name_H-M   'P 1'
#
loop_
_entity.id
_entity.type
_entity.pdbx_description
1 polymer ?
#
loop_
_entity_poly.entity_id
_entity_poly.type
_entity_poly.pdbx_seq_one_letter_code
_entity_poly.pdbx_strand_id
1 'polypeptide(L)'
;MSVSTPLEAPTKSLRSDGLEARNRLLDAALALFAEKGFAKTSTREIAQAAHANIASISYYFGDKEGLYRAVFEDPRNNPQIDPAQVAECDSQGIRSTIEFMLRNFVEPLKAGEQARQCMKLHFREMVEPTGMWQAEIDNNIKPAHAALTQALARHLGVAEPDDEIHRLAFQIVGLGIMLHVGLDVVQAIRPQLIASASALDTYQARLVDSSMALVDAETMRRASSDKPKNQPRLKGKSAP
;
A
#
# COMPACT_ATOMS: atom_id res chain seq x y z
N MET A 1 10.84 68.54 8.97
CA MET A 1 11.45 67.22 9.24
C MET A 1 10.36 66.19 9.15
N SER A 2 10.19 65.58 7.95
CA SER A 2 9.20 64.53 7.72
C SER A 2 9.86 63.17 7.94
N VAL A 3 9.35 62.41 8.89
CA VAL A 3 9.79 61.04 9.19
C VAL A 3 8.99 60.11 8.29
N SER A 4 9.67 59.49 7.33
CA SER A 4 9.10 58.42 6.51
C SER A 4 9.08 57.12 7.31
N THR A 5 7.89 56.57 7.54
CA THR A 5 7.68 55.22 8.09
C THR A 5 8.01 54.18 7.01
N PRO A 6 8.80 53.14 7.30
CA PRO A 6 9.02 52.05 6.34
C PRO A 6 7.76 51.18 6.23
N LEU A 7 7.31 50.93 5.01
CA LEU A 7 6.28 49.92 4.68
C LEU A 7 6.83 48.54 5.06
N GLU A 8 6.25 47.90 6.06
CA GLU A 8 6.46 46.49 6.37
C GLU A 8 5.91 45.63 5.23
N ALA A 9 6.74 44.73 4.72
CA ALA A 9 6.44 43.83 3.61
C ALA A 9 5.47 42.69 4.03
N PRO A 10 4.45 42.35 3.24
CA PRO A 10 3.53 41.26 3.52
C PRO A 10 4.12 39.91 3.06
N THR A 11 5.12 39.37 3.78
CA THR A 11 5.85 38.16 3.34
C THR A 11 5.29 36.86 3.89
N LYS A 12 4.42 36.84 4.89
CA LYS A 12 3.88 35.64 5.52
C LYS A 12 2.58 35.16 4.89
N SER A 13 1.71 36.06 4.46
CA SER A 13 0.41 35.76 3.80
C SER A 13 0.59 35.15 2.40
N LEU A 14 1.47 35.71 1.55
CA LEU A 14 1.71 35.22 0.19
C LEU A 14 2.29 33.81 0.13
N ARG A 15 3.07 33.36 1.12
CA ARG A 15 3.58 31.99 1.22
C ARG A 15 2.49 30.99 1.64
N SER A 16 1.60 31.40 2.54
CA SER A 16 0.45 30.59 2.97
C SER A 16 -0.52 30.35 1.81
N ASP A 17 -0.91 31.44 1.11
CA ASP A 17 -1.83 31.37 -0.03
C ASP A 17 -1.29 30.50 -1.17
N GLY A 18 0.03 30.53 -1.39
CA GLY A 18 0.72 29.70 -2.37
C GLY A 18 0.70 28.21 -2.02
N LEU A 19 0.94 27.88 -0.76
CA LEU A 19 0.88 26.50 -0.27
C LEU A 19 -0.55 25.94 -0.32
N GLU A 20 -1.54 26.73 0.03
CA GLU A 20 -2.94 26.34 -0.07
C GLU A 20 -3.38 26.09 -1.52
N ALA A 21 -2.97 26.97 -2.46
CA ALA A 21 -3.25 26.78 -3.88
C ALA A 21 -2.57 25.49 -4.43
N ARG A 22 -1.32 25.24 -4.03
CA ARG A 22 -0.61 24.01 -4.38
C ARG A 22 -1.32 22.76 -3.84
N ASN A 23 -1.78 22.77 -2.59
CA ASN A 23 -2.49 21.65 -1.98
C ASN A 23 -3.85 21.41 -2.63
N ARG A 24 -4.62 22.45 -2.95
CA ARG A 24 -5.88 22.30 -3.71
C ARG A 24 -5.67 21.65 -5.07
N LEU A 25 -4.57 21.99 -5.77
CA LEU A 25 -4.22 21.35 -7.04
C LEU A 25 -3.87 19.86 -6.86
N LEU A 26 -3.12 19.51 -5.82
CA LEU A 26 -2.81 18.10 -5.50
C LEU A 26 -4.07 17.30 -5.18
N ASP A 27 -4.96 17.84 -4.36
CA ASP A 27 -6.19 17.15 -3.94
C ASP A 27 -7.16 16.96 -5.13
N ALA A 28 -7.33 18.00 -5.97
CA ALA A 28 -8.14 17.91 -7.19
C ALA A 28 -7.53 16.93 -8.21
N ALA A 29 -6.20 16.93 -8.35
CA ALA A 29 -5.49 16.03 -9.23
C ALA A 29 -5.60 14.58 -8.76
N LEU A 30 -5.45 14.32 -7.45
CA LEU A 30 -5.64 12.99 -6.85
C LEU A 30 -7.03 12.44 -7.20
N ALA A 31 -8.09 13.22 -6.94
CA ALA A 31 -9.45 12.80 -7.22
C ALA A 31 -9.68 12.45 -8.71
N LEU A 32 -9.21 13.33 -9.61
CA LEU A 32 -9.40 13.15 -11.06
C LEU A 32 -8.54 12.01 -11.62
N PHE A 33 -7.29 11.88 -11.20
CA PHE A 33 -6.42 10.78 -11.63
C PHE A 33 -6.91 9.43 -11.10
N ALA A 34 -7.36 9.36 -9.85
CA ALA A 34 -7.94 8.15 -9.29
C ALA A 34 -9.22 7.73 -10.02
N GLU A 35 -10.06 8.70 -10.44
CA GLU A 35 -11.33 8.43 -11.10
C GLU A 35 -11.15 8.10 -12.59
N LYS A 36 -10.45 8.96 -13.34
CA LYS A 36 -10.39 8.90 -14.81
C LYS A 36 -9.09 8.27 -15.35
N GLY A 37 -8.06 8.15 -14.51
CA GLY A 37 -6.70 7.79 -14.91
C GLY A 37 -5.91 8.95 -15.48
N PHE A 38 -4.60 8.75 -15.63
CA PHE A 38 -3.68 9.78 -16.14
C PHE A 38 -4.08 10.25 -17.53
N ALA A 39 -4.28 9.34 -18.49
CA ALA A 39 -4.49 9.70 -19.90
C ALA A 39 -5.74 10.56 -20.13
N LYS A 40 -6.85 10.27 -19.43
CA LYS A 40 -8.15 10.93 -19.62
C LYS A 40 -8.33 12.20 -18.79
N THR A 41 -7.41 12.55 -17.90
CA THR A 41 -7.47 13.75 -17.07
C THR A 41 -6.70 14.88 -17.72
N SER A 42 -7.31 16.09 -17.85
CA SER A 42 -6.64 17.26 -18.37
C SER A 42 -6.22 18.22 -17.25
N THR A 43 -5.13 18.98 -17.50
CA THR A 43 -4.68 20.05 -16.57
C THR A 43 -5.72 21.14 -16.40
N ARG A 44 -6.56 21.39 -17.43
CA ARG A 44 -7.65 22.35 -17.37
C ARG A 44 -8.75 21.91 -16.39
N GLU A 45 -9.14 20.65 -16.42
CA GLU A 45 -10.12 20.10 -15.47
C GLU A 45 -9.60 20.15 -14.04
N ILE A 46 -8.30 19.81 -13.83
CA ILE A 46 -7.67 19.89 -12.51
C ILE A 46 -7.66 21.33 -11.99
N ALA A 47 -7.24 22.30 -12.81
CA ALA A 47 -7.20 23.71 -12.40
C ALA A 47 -8.61 24.23 -12.08
N GLN A 48 -9.62 23.84 -12.87
CA GLN A 48 -11.01 24.20 -12.62
C GLN A 48 -11.54 23.60 -11.32
N ALA A 49 -11.28 22.31 -11.05
CA ALA A 49 -11.69 21.64 -9.83
C ALA A 49 -11.00 22.22 -8.58
N ALA A 50 -9.74 22.64 -8.72
CA ALA A 50 -8.95 23.27 -7.66
C ALA A 50 -9.29 24.76 -7.43
N HIS A 51 -10.17 25.35 -8.23
CA HIS A 51 -10.40 26.82 -8.27
C HIS A 51 -9.08 27.59 -8.39
N ALA A 52 -8.18 27.14 -9.28
CA ALA A 52 -6.86 27.69 -9.49
C ALA A 52 -6.64 28.12 -10.95
N ASN A 53 -5.65 28.99 -11.17
CA ASN A 53 -5.22 29.30 -12.53
C ASN A 53 -4.45 28.11 -13.11
N ILE A 54 -4.73 27.76 -14.38
CA ILE A 54 -4.02 26.67 -15.08
C ILE A 54 -2.49 26.90 -15.11
N ALA A 55 -2.03 28.15 -15.16
CA ALA A 55 -0.61 28.50 -15.11
C ALA A 55 0.06 28.05 -13.79
N SER A 56 -0.72 27.91 -12.72
CA SER A 56 -0.20 27.44 -11.42
C SER A 56 0.30 26.00 -11.49
N ILE A 57 -0.26 25.17 -12.38
CA ILE A 57 0.22 23.78 -12.59
C ILE A 57 1.65 23.81 -13.12
N SER A 58 1.89 24.60 -14.17
CA SER A 58 3.25 24.76 -14.72
C SER A 58 4.21 25.40 -13.71
N TYR A 59 3.72 26.32 -12.90
CA TYR A 59 4.54 26.99 -11.88
C TYR A 59 4.98 26.06 -10.75
N TYR A 60 4.06 25.23 -10.21
CA TYR A 60 4.36 24.36 -9.06
C TYR A 60 4.91 22.99 -9.45
N PHE A 61 4.56 22.48 -10.61
CA PHE A 61 4.78 21.07 -10.97
C PHE A 61 5.46 20.89 -12.33
N GLY A 62 5.63 21.97 -13.10
CA GLY A 62 6.20 21.93 -14.47
C GLY A 62 5.15 21.55 -15.52
N ASP A 63 4.65 20.34 -15.44
CA ASP A 63 3.69 19.78 -16.39
C ASP A 63 2.71 18.81 -15.70
N LYS A 64 1.93 18.08 -16.49
CA LYS A 64 0.95 17.09 -16.00
C LYS A 64 1.64 15.88 -15.38
N GLU A 65 2.76 15.45 -15.93
CA GLU A 65 3.59 14.36 -15.46
C GLU A 65 4.20 14.71 -14.10
N GLY A 66 4.72 15.93 -13.95
CA GLY A 66 5.24 16.44 -12.68
C GLY A 66 4.16 16.57 -11.60
N LEU A 67 2.95 17.00 -11.97
CA LEU A 67 1.80 17.02 -11.07
C LEU A 67 1.39 15.59 -10.66
N TYR A 68 1.33 14.65 -11.60
CA TYR A 68 1.00 13.25 -11.31
C TYR A 68 2.00 12.63 -10.34
N ARG A 69 3.31 12.84 -10.59
CA ARG A 69 4.37 12.39 -9.69
C ARG A 69 4.22 13.00 -8.29
N ALA A 70 3.97 14.31 -8.21
CA ALA A 70 3.79 14.99 -6.93
C ALA A 70 2.57 14.49 -6.14
N VAL A 71 1.50 14.06 -6.83
CA VAL A 71 0.33 13.43 -6.20
C VAL A 71 0.67 12.04 -5.69
N PHE A 72 1.38 11.25 -6.49
CA PHE A 72 1.74 9.87 -6.17
C PHE A 72 2.71 9.78 -4.98
N GLU A 73 3.67 10.71 -4.92
CA GLU A 73 4.69 10.80 -3.88
C GLU A 73 4.27 11.64 -2.65
N ASP A 74 3.04 12.15 -2.62
CA ASP A 74 2.59 13.04 -1.53
C ASP A 74 2.53 12.28 -0.19
N PRO A 75 3.38 12.63 0.79
CA PRO A 75 3.43 11.92 2.08
C PRO A 75 2.14 12.02 2.89
N ARG A 76 1.24 12.97 2.58
CA ARG A 76 -0.09 13.05 3.20
C ARG A 76 -0.97 11.85 2.84
N ASN A 77 -0.68 11.23 1.70
CA ASN A 77 -1.51 10.20 1.08
C ASN A 77 -0.81 8.85 0.97
N ASN A 78 0.52 8.83 1.02
CA ASN A 78 1.34 7.63 0.85
C ASN A 78 2.25 7.42 2.06
N PRO A 79 1.71 6.95 3.20
CA PRO A 79 2.52 6.61 4.35
C PRO A 79 3.45 5.43 3.99
N GLN A 80 4.74 5.68 4.07
CA GLN A 80 5.76 4.65 3.85
C GLN A 80 5.73 3.63 4.98
N ILE A 81 5.90 2.35 4.66
CA ILE A 81 6.11 1.31 5.67
C ILE A 81 7.49 1.52 6.27
N ASP A 82 7.55 1.86 7.55
CA ASP A 82 8.80 2.03 8.28
C ASP A 82 9.40 0.64 8.61
N PRO A 83 10.59 0.30 8.10
CA PRO A 83 11.26 -0.95 8.41
C PRO A 83 11.49 -1.17 9.91
N ALA A 84 11.65 -0.10 10.70
CA ALA A 84 11.79 -0.20 12.15
C ALA A 84 10.50 -0.70 12.81
N GLN A 85 9.34 -0.25 12.34
CA GLN A 85 8.03 -0.73 12.82
C GLN A 85 7.81 -2.21 12.47
N VAL A 86 8.25 -2.63 11.27
CA VAL A 86 8.17 -4.05 10.89
C VAL A 86 9.05 -4.90 11.83
N ALA A 87 10.27 -4.45 12.13
CA ALA A 87 11.18 -5.16 13.04
C ALA A 87 10.63 -5.22 14.46
N GLU A 88 9.98 -4.17 14.95
CA GLU A 88 9.29 -4.17 16.25
C GLU A 88 8.15 -5.18 16.29
N CYS A 89 7.30 -5.20 15.28
CA CYS A 89 6.22 -6.18 15.16
C CYS A 89 6.76 -7.61 15.08
N ASP A 90 7.85 -7.83 14.36
CA ASP A 90 8.49 -9.14 14.22
C ASP A 90 9.01 -9.68 15.57
N SER A 91 9.50 -8.81 16.45
CA SER A 91 9.89 -9.21 17.82
C SER A 91 8.73 -9.77 18.65
N GLN A 92 7.49 -9.45 18.28
CA GLN A 92 6.27 -9.95 18.91
C GLN A 92 5.71 -11.23 18.23
N GLY A 93 6.35 -11.66 17.15
CA GLY A 93 6.02 -12.87 16.39
C GLY A 93 5.25 -12.62 15.08
N ILE A 94 5.21 -13.66 14.25
CA ILE A 94 4.70 -13.59 12.87
C ILE A 94 3.27 -13.04 12.75
N ARG A 95 2.38 -13.35 13.71
CA ARG A 95 1.01 -12.81 13.73
C ARG A 95 1.01 -11.29 13.78
N SER A 96 1.85 -10.69 14.62
CA SER A 96 1.96 -9.24 14.77
C SER A 96 2.49 -8.59 13.49
N THR A 97 3.48 -9.21 12.84
CA THR A 97 3.99 -8.75 11.53
C THR A 97 2.91 -8.78 10.46
N ILE A 98 2.17 -9.88 10.35
CA ILE A 98 1.07 -10.03 9.38
C ILE A 98 -0.05 -9.00 9.67
N GLU A 99 -0.41 -8.81 10.93
CA GLU A 99 -1.41 -7.82 11.34
C GLU A 99 -0.98 -6.40 10.96
N PHE A 100 0.27 -6.03 11.21
CA PHE A 100 0.83 -4.74 10.79
C PHE A 100 0.77 -4.58 9.26
N MET A 101 1.21 -5.58 8.51
CA MET A 101 1.20 -5.53 7.04
C MET A 101 -0.21 -5.39 6.46
N LEU A 102 -1.17 -6.17 6.98
CA LEU A 102 -2.56 -6.14 6.51
C LEU A 102 -3.30 -4.87 6.95
N ARG A 103 -2.91 -4.24 8.06
CA ARG A 103 -3.44 -2.96 8.50
C ARG A 103 -3.28 -1.88 7.43
N ASN A 104 -2.17 -1.87 6.70
CA ASN A 104 -1.92 -0.89 5.64
C ASN A 104 -2.93 -0.97 4.49
N PHE A 105 -3.64 -2.08 4.34
CA PHE A 105 -4.75 -2.21 3.39
C PHE A 105 -6.11 -1.83 4.00
N VAL A 106 -6.29 -1.93 5.31
CA VAL A 106 -7.59 -1.69 5.96
C VAL A 106 -7.74 -0.24 6.43
N GLU A 107 -6.70 0.35 7.02
CA GLU A 107 -6.75 1.72 7.55
C GLU A 107 -7.13 2.78 6.49
N PRO A 108 -6.66 2.73 5.24
CA PRO A 108 -7.11 3.69 4.22
C PRO A 108 -8.61 3.67 3.96
N LEU A 109 -9.28 2.53 4.15
CA LEU A 109 -10.74 2.42 4.00
C LEU A 109 -11.50 3.11 5.13
N LYS A 110 -10.87 3.24 6.32
CA LYS A 110 -11.41 3.96 7.48
C LYS A 110 -11.08 5.45 7.46
N ALA A 111 -9.95 5.82 6.86
CA ALA A 111 -9.40 7.17 6.90
C ALA A 111 -10.13 8.21 6.03
N GLY A 112 -11.16 7.80 5.29
CA GLY A 112 -11.99 8.69 4.49
C GLY A 112 -11.68 8.67 3.00
N GLU A 113 -12.31 9.62 2.28
CA GLU A 113 -12.31 9.59 0.79
C GLU A 113 -10.94 9.82 0.19
N GLN A 114 -10.14 10.72 0.74
CA GLN A 114 -8.81 11.03 0.21
C GLN A 114 -7.87 9.82 0.25
N ALA A 115 -7.86 9.09 1.35
CA ALA A 115 -7.06 7.87 1.49
C ALA A 115 -7.53 6.77 0.53
N ARG A 116 -8.85 6.63 0.33
CA ARG A 116 -9.41 5.70 -0.67
C ARG A 116 -9.00 6.07 -2.09
N GLN A 117 -9.03 7.35 -2.44
CA GLN A 117 -8.59 7.84 -3.74
C GLN A 117 -7.08 7.58 -3.97
N CYS A 118 -6.27 7.76 -2.94
CA CYS A 118 -4.85 7.43 -3.01
C CYS A 118 -4.63 5.94 -3.32
N MET A 119 -5.27 5.05 -2.57
CA MET A 119 -5.18 3.61 -2.83
C MET A 119 -5.69 3.24 -4.23
N LYS A 120 -6.81 3.85 -4.69
CA LYS A 120 -7.34 3.66 -6.05
C LYS A 120 -6.32 4.09 -7.11
N LEU A 121 -5.60 5.20 -6.88
CA LEU A 121 -4.54 5.67 -7.77
C LEU A 121 -3.38 4.66 -7.85
N HIS A 122 -2.92 4.14 -6.71
CA HIS A 122 -1.84 3.14 -6.67
C HIS A 122 -2.22 1.84 -7.39
N PHE A 123 -3.44 1.32 -7.16
CA PHE A 123 -3.91 0.13 -7.87
C PHE A 123 -4.15 0.36 -9.36
N ARG A 124 -4.55 1.59 -9.74
CA ARG A 124 -4.63 1.96 -11.16
C ARG A 124 -3.25 1.97 -11.82
N GLU A 125 -2.24 2.55 -11.15
CA GLU A 125 -0.87 2.58 -11.67
C GLU A 125 -0.28 1.16 -11.83
N MET A 126 -0.67 0.21 -10.98
CA MET A 126 -0.30 -1.20 -11.13
C MET A 126 -0.88 -1.84 -12.41
N VAL A 127 -2.09 -1.45 -12.81
CA VAL A 127 -2.80 -2.03 -13.98
C VAL A 127 -2.53 -1.24 -15.26
N GLU A 128 -2.42 0.09 -15.16
CA GLU A 128 -2.20 1.04 -16.26
C GLU A 128 -0.95 1.89 -15.96
N PRO A 129 0.27 1.32 -16.02
CA PRO A 129 1.48 2.00 -15.57
C PRO A 129 1.82 3.21 -16.45
N THR A 130 2.09 4.34 -15.79
CA THR A 130 2.52 5.60 -16.45
C THR A 130 4.03 5.83 -16.35
N GLY A 131 4.77 4.93 -15.67
CA GLY A 131 6.19 5.01 -15.39
C GLY A 131 6.54 5.22 -13.91
N MET A 132 5.56 5.51 -13.05
CA MET A 132 5.77 5.63 -11.60
C MET A 132 5.83 4.27 -10.90
N TRP A 133 5.24 3.24 -11.49
CA TRP A 133 5.11 1.91 -10.87
C TRP A 133 6.44 1.24 -10.57
N GLN A 134 7.46 1.43 -11.43
CA GLN A 134 8.77 0.84 -11.18
C GLN A 134 9.44 1.45 -9.94
N ALA A 135 9.33 2.77 -9.74
CA ALA A 135 9.83 3.43 -8.55
C ALA A 135 9.11 2.95 -7.28
N GLU A 136 7.78 2.73 -7.36
CA GLU A 136 6.99 2.17 -6.27
C GLU A 136 7.44 0.75 -5.91
N ILE A 137 7.66 -0.10 -6.91
CA ILE A 137 8.22 -1.45 -6.71
C ILE A 137 9.57 -1.37 -5.99
N ASP A 138 10.49 -0.52 -6.46
CA ASP A 138 11.85 -0.48 -5.95
C ASP A 138 11.95 0.14 -4.55
N ASN A 139 11.19 1.20 -4.29
CA ASN A 139 11.33 1.98 -3.07
C ASN A 139 10.41 1.53 -1.92
N ASN A 140 9.26 0.92 -2.23
CA ASN A 140 8.23 0.59 -1.23
C ASN A 140 7.90 -0.90 -1.20
N ILE A 141 7.59 -1.51 -2.35
CA ILE A 141 7.10 -2.89 -2.38
C ILE A 141 8.22 -3.88 -2.07
N LYS A 142 9.39 -3.76 -2.70
CA LYS A 142 10.54 -4.65 -2.45
C LYS A 142 11.01 -4.64 -1.00
N PRO A 143 11.21 -3.48 -0.33
CA PRO A 143 11.58 -3.45 1.07
C PRO A 143 10.53 -4.09 1.99
N ALA A 144 9.24 -3.79 1.78
CA ALA A 144 8.15 -4.37 2.54
C ALA A 144 8.06 -5.89 2.35
N HIS A 145 8.19 -6.37 1.11
CA HIS A 145 8.21 -7.79 0.79
C HIS A 145 9.40 -8.50 1.42
N ALA A 146 10.60 -7.91 1.37
CA ALA A 146 11.79 -8.45 2.01
C ALA A 146 11.60 -8.58 3.53
N ALA A 147 11.03 -7.57 4.19
CA ALA A 147 10.74 -7.61 5.61
C ALA A 147 9.77 -8.75 5.98
N LEU A 148 8.68 -8.92 5.23
CA LEU A 148 7.72 -10.01 5.44
C LEU A 148 8.35 -11.38 5.21
N THR A 149 9.10 -11.57 4.12
CA THR A 149 9.74 -12.85 3.82
C THR A 149 10.79 -13.23 4.85
N GLN A 150 11.56 -12.27 5.39
CA GLN A 150 12.50 -12.50 6.48
C GLN A 150 11.78 -12.91 7.78
N ALA A 151 10.66 -12.28 8.12
CA ALA A 151 9.85 -12.64 9.28
C ALA A 151 9.27 -14.06 9.13
N LEU A 152 8.76 -14.41 7.95
CA LEU A 152 8.27 -15.76 7.64
C LEU A 152 9.40 -16.79 7.71
N ALA A 153 10.59 -16.49 7.19
CA ALA A 153 11.75 -17.38 7.24
C ALA A 153 12.15 -17.69 8.70
N ARG A 154 12.26 -16.66 9.54
CA ARG A 154 12.54 -16.83 10.98
C ARG A 154 11.48 -17.69 11.68
N HIS A 155 10.20 -17.43 11.40
CA HIS A 155 9.11 -18.20 12.01
C HIS A 155 9.13 -19.67 11.58
N LEU A 156 9.45 -19.95 10.33
CA LEU A 156 9.50 -21.29 9.75
C LEU A 156 10.83 -22.01 10.02
N GLY A 157 11.80 -21.37 10.69
CA GLY A 157 13.12 -21.94 10.98
C GLY A 157 14.01 -22.13 9.76
N VAL A 158 13.82 -21.29 8.71
CA VAL A 158 14.58 -21.33 7.46
C VAL A 158 15.63 -20.22 7.50
N ALA A 159 16.87 -20.54 7.11
CA ALA A 159 17.98 -19.59 7.19
C ALA A 159 17.80 -18.38 6.26
N GLU A 160 17.32 -18.62 5.04
CA GLU A 160 17.05 -17.59 4.03
C GLU A 160 15.70 -17.84 3.37
N PRO A 161 14.96 -16.79 2.97
CA PRO A 161 13.71 -16.95 2.22
C PRO A 161 13.92 -17.72 0.92
N ASP A 162 13.20 -18.82 0.75
CA ASP A 162 13.11 -19.60 -0.48
C ASP A 162 11.86 -19.24 -1.30
N ASP A 163 11.72 -19.81 -2.49
CA ASP A 163 10.58 -19.55 -3.38
C ASP A 163 9.21 -19.82 -2.74
N GLU A 164 9.12 -20.80 -1.81
CA GLU A 164 7.86 -21.10 -1.13
C GLU A 164 7.49 -20.00 -0.14
N ILE A 165 8.47 -19.42 0.55
CA ILE A 165 8.25 -18.27 1.42
C ILE A 165 7.84 -17.05 0.59
N HIS A 166 8.44 -16.82 -0.58
CA HIS A 166 8.01 -15.75 -1.48
C HIS A 166 6.56 -15.97 -1.97
N ARG A 167 6.19 -17.19 -2.36
CA ARG A 167 4.80 -17.52 -2.73
C ARG A 167 3.83 -17.27 -1.59
N LEU A 168 4.17 -17.70 -0.37
CA LEU A 168 3.37 -17.46 0.83
C LEU A 168 3.18 -15.96 1.11
N ALA A 169 4.26 -15.17 1.02
CA ALA A 169 4.20 -13.72 1.20
C ALA A 169 3.26 -13.05 0.18
N PHE A 170 3.34 -13.43 -1.10
CA PHE A 170 2.42 -12.93 -2.13
C PHE A 170 0.96 -13.36 -1.89
N GLN A 171 0.71 -14.55 -1.37
CA GLN A 171 -0.65 -14.98 -1.00
C GLN A 171 -1.22 -14.12 0.13
N ILE A 172 -0.43 -13.87 1.18
CA ILE A 172 -0.83 -13.03 2.32
C ILE A 172 -1.16 -11.61 1.86
N VAL A 173 -0.27 -10.98 1.10
CA VAL A 173 -0.45 -9.63 0.55
C VAL A 173 -1.65 -9.58 -0.40
N GLY A 174 -1.84 -10.63 -1.21
CA GLY A 174 -2.98 -10.77 -2.13
C GLY A 174 -4.34 -10.70 -1.44
N LEU A 175 -4.47 -11.21 -0.21
CA LEU A 175 -5.68 -11.09 0.59
C LEU A 175 -6.03 -9.62 0.89
N GLY A 176 -5.02 -8.80 1.21
CA GLY A 176 -5.19 -7.35 1.43
C GLY A 176 -5.50 -6.59 0.14
N ILE A 177 -4.81 -6.90 -0.96
CA ILE A 177 -5.03 -6.28 -2.28
C ILE A 177 -6.48 -6.49 -2.74
N MET A 178 -7.03 -7.69 -2.56
CA MET A 178 -8.40 -8.01 -2.98
C MET A 178 -9.44 -7.09 -2.34
N LEU A 179 -9.18 -6.58 -1.13
CA LEU A 179 -10.07 -5.65 -0.45
C LEU A 179 -10.21 -4.30 -1.18
N HIS A 180 -9.20 -3.90 -1.96
CA HIS A 180 -9.24 -2.66 -2.74
C HIS A 180 -9.68 -2.90 -4.19
N VAL A 181 -9.14 -3.91 -4.83
CA VAL A 181 -9.46 -4.23 -6.24
C VAL A 181 -10.90 -4.71 -6.38
N GLY A 182 -11.40 -5.46 -5.39
CA GLY A 182 -12.76 -5.99 -5.38
C GLY A 182 -13.74 -5.22 -4.47
N LEU A 183 -13.42 -4.00 -4.07
CA LEU A 183 -14.23 -3.23 -3.12
C LEU A 183 -15.65 -2.99 -3.62
N ASP A 184 -15.83 -2.67 -4.88
CA ASP A 184 -17.12 -2.48 -5.55
C ASP A 184 -17.93 -3.78 -5.57
N VAL A 185 -17.28 -4.92 -5.77
CA VAL A 185 -17.91 -6.25 -5.72
C VAL A 185 -18.40 -6.55 -4.30
N VAL A 186 -17.54 -6.31 -3.28
CA VAL A 186 -17.93 -6.49 -1.87
C VAL A 186 -19.11 -5.58 -1.53
N GLN A 187 -19.08 -4.33 -1.98
CA GLN A 187 -20.14 -3.36 -1.76
C GLN A 187 -21.45 -3.76 -2.44
N ALA A 188 -21.39 -4.33 -3.63
CA ALA A 188 -22.56 -4.78 -4.36
C ALA A 188 -23.18 -6.06 -3.75
N ILE A 189 -22.35 -7.00 -3.29
CA ILE A 189 -22.82 -8.30 -2.78
C ILE A 189 -23.20 -8.23 -1.30
N ARG A 190 -22.34 -7.65 -0.46
CA ARG A 190 -22.54 -7.63 0.99
C ARG A 190 -21.96 -6.36 1.62
N PRO A 191 -22.56 -5.18 1.43
CA PRO A 191 -22.03 -3.89 1.89
C PRO A 191 -21.76 -3.83 3.39
N GLN A 192 -22.46 -4.62 4.19
CA GLN A 192 -22.30 -4.66 5.64
C GLN A 192 -20.88 -5.05 6.09
N LEU A 193 -20.13 -5.77 5.25
CA LEU A 193 -18.75 -6.18 5.57
C LEU A 193 -17.77 -4.99 5.66
N ILE A 194 -18.11 -3.87 5.04
CA ILE A 194 -17.28 -2.66 4.93
C ILE A 194 -18.00 -1.37 5.35
N ALA A 195 -19.18 -1.49 5.95
CA ALA A 195 -20.08 -0.35 6.22
C ALA A 195 -19.63 0.52 7.40
N SER A 196 -18.73 0.06 8.25
CA SER A 196 -18.26 0.78 9.44
C SER A 196 -16.82 0.44 9.79
N ALA A 197 -16.19 1.26 10.62
CA ALA A 197 -14.85 0.97 11.14
C ALA A 197 -14.81 -0.40 11.85
N SER A 198 -15.82 -0.72 12.67
CA SER A 198 -15.92 -2.02 13.37
C SER A 198 -16.08 -3.19 12.40
N ALA A 199 -16.81 -3.02 11.29
CA ALA A 199 -16.90 -4.05 10.25
C ALA A 199 -15.54 -4.28 9.56
N LEU A 200 -14.80 -3.21 9.29
CA LEU A 200 -13.45 -3.27 8.74
C LEU A 200 -12.45 -3.89 9.72
N ASP A 201 -12.56 -3.60 11.05
CA ASP A 201 -11.74 -4.27 12.06
C ASP A 201 -11.99 -5.78 12.08
N THR A 202 -13.27 -6.19 12.01
CA THR A 202 -13.63 -7.59 11.91
C THR A 202 -13.07 -8.24 10.64
N TYR A 203 -13.13 -7.52 9.52
CA TYR A 203 -12.57 -7.99 8.25
C TYR A 203 -11.06 -8.18 8.36
N GLN A 204 -10.33 -7.20 8.92
CA GLN A 204 -8.89 -7.28 9.16
C GLN A 204 -8.54 -8.51 10.02
N ALA A 205 -9.24 -8.73 11.13
CA ALA A 205 -9.01 -9.90 11.99
C ALA A 205 -9.16 -11.21 11.20
N ARG A 206 -10.14 -11.31 10.31
CA ARG A 206 -10.33 -12.48 9.45
C ARG A 206 -9.23 -12.65 8.41
N LEU A 207 -8.73 -11.56 7.82
CA LEU A 207 -7.55 -11.63 6.93
C LEU A 207 -6.32 -12.14 7.66
N VAL A 208 -6.09 -11.70 8.90
CA VAL A 208 -4.99 -12.18 9.75
C VAL A 208 -5.14 -13.66 10.07
N ASP A 209 -6.33 -14.10 10.49
CA ASP A 209 -6.60 -15.51 10.76
C ASP A 209 -6.40 -16.40 9.54
N SER A 210 -6.86 -15.95 8.38
CA SER A 210 -6.65 -16.65 7.10
C SER A 210 -5.17 -16.74 6.73
N SER A 211 -4.43 -15.65 6.93
CA SER A 211 -2.98 -15.61 6.69
C SER A 211 -2.23 -16.56 7.63
N MET A 212 -2.61 -16.63 8.90
CA MET A 212 -2.03 -17.58 9.85
C MET A 212 -2.31 -19.04 9.44
N ALA A 213 -3.51 -19.33 8.94
CA ALA A 213 -3.81 -20.65 8.41
C ALA A 213 -2.93 -21.03 7.21
N LEU A 214 -2.58 -20.07 6.33
CA LEU A 214 -1.61 -20.29 5.25
C LEU A 214 -0.20 -20.58 5.80
N VAL A 215 0.24 -19.86 6.82
CA VAL A 215 1.53 -20.10 7.51
C VAL A 215 1.57 -21.49 8.14
N ASP A 216 0.50 -21.89 8.85
CA ASP A 216 0.38 -23.21 9.46
C ASP A 216 0.42 -24.32 8.40
N ALA A 217 -0.27 -24.13 7.27
CA ALA A 217 -0.25 -25.08 6.16
C ALA A 217 1.17 -25.26 5.58
N GLU A 218 1.92 -24.16 5.43
CA GLU A 218 3.31 -24.20 4.97
C GLU A 218 4.22 -24.90 5.98
N THR A 219 4.03 -24.65 7.28
CA THR A 219 4.75 -25.35 8.37
C THR A 219 4.52 -26.86 8.27
N MET A 220 3.29 -27.30 8.11
CA MET A 220 2.95 -28.73 7.95
C MET A 220 3.56 -29.35 6.69
N ARG A 221 3.57 -28.61 5.59
CA ARG A 221 4.15 -29.06 4.32
C ARG A 221 5.65 -29.29 4.47
N ARG A 222 6.38 -28.38 5.12
CA ARG A 222 7.83 -28.50 5.37
C ARG A 222 8.13 -29.69 6.29
N ALA A 223 7.42 -29.83 7.39
CA ALA A 223 7.57 -30.96 8.31
C ALA A 223 7.30 -32.34 7.65
N SER A 224 6.44 -32.36 6.63
CA SER A 224 6.15 -33.58 5.89
C SER A 224 7.23 -33.91 4.84
N SER A 225 7.91 -32.90 4.31
CA SER A 225 9.00 -33.04 3.33
C SER A 225 10.29 -33.51 3.96
N ASP A 226 10.52 -33.18 5.24
CA ASP A 226 11.72 -33.56 6.01
C ASP A 226 11.67 -35.00 6.55
N LYS A 227 10.57 -35.72 6.39
CA LYS A 227 10.52 -37.15 6.73
C LYS A 227 11.38 -37.95 5.75
N PRO A 228 12.39 -38.71 6.24
CA PRO A 228 13.29 -39.46 5.37
C PRO A 228 12.48 -40.45 4.52
N LYS A 229 12.59 -40.32 3.21
CA LYS A 229 12.12 -41.30 2.24
C LYS A 229 13.00 -42.56 2.31
N ASN A 230 12.99 -43.28 3.44
CA ASN A 230 13.66 -44.58 3.46
C ASN A 230 13.20 -45.48 4.61
N GLN A 231 12.37 -46.43 4.30
CA GLN A 231 12.57 -47.81 4.76
C GLN A 231 12.46 -48.71 3.52
N PRO A 232 13.53 -49.38 3.09
CA PRO A 232 13.44 -50.40 2.07
C PRO A 232 12.59 -51.54 2.65
N ARG A 233 11.52 -51.91 1.96
CA ARG A 233 10.79 -53.17 2.19
C ARG A 233 11.82 -54.29 2.23
N LEU A 234 12.09 -54.84 3.40
CA LEU A 234 12.79 -56.11 3.56
C LEU A 234 11.97 -57.16 2.74
N LYS A 235 12.51 -57.51 1.59
CA LYS A 235 12.06 -58.69 0.85
C LYS A 235 12.30 -59.89 1.76
N GLY A 236 11.22 -60.48 2.26
CA GLY A 236 11.22 -61.76 2.93
C GLY A 236 11.89 -62.78 1.98
N LYS A 237 13.05 -63.28 2.39
CA LYS A 237 13.63 -64.51 1.82
C LYS A 237 12.71 -65.65 2.22
N SER A 238 11.97 -66.21 1.29
CA SER A 238 11.49 -67.56 1.37
C SER A 238 12.70 -68.49 1.27
N ALA A 239 12.97 -69.26 2.30
CA ALA A 239 13.89 -70.38 2.30
C ALA A 239 13.11 -71.69 2.08
N PRO A 240 13.81 -72.73 1.73
CA PRO A 240 13.42 -73.80 0.81
C PRO A 240 12.44 -74.79 1.37
#